data_70627b6619f678036b79178bdaf3ba7b
#
_entry.id   70627b6619f678036b79178bdaf3ba7b
#
_cell.length_a   1.000
_cell.length_b   1.000
_cell.length_c   1.000
_cell.angle_alpha   90.00
_cell.angle_beta   90.00
_cell.angle_gamma   90.00
#
_symmetry.space_group_name_H-M   'P 1'
#
loop_
_entity.id
_entity.type
_entity.pdbx_description
1 polymer ?
#
loop_
_entity_poly.entity_id
_entity_poly.type
_entity_poly.pdbx_seq_one_letter_code
_entity_poly.pdbx_strand_id
1 'polypeptide(L)'
;MSPVSSRVSHGQSTLRTVQVLGGGSAGSSAHVRSLAAGLVARGVRVTVCAPAEADRAYSFTGVGAQHVHVPRSSDPVSVAALRTVCADADLVHAHGLHASFRAVLALSGRSTPLVVTWHNHAHAEGARAHLMRLLERRVVKAATVVLGTTSELVDRARGRGARDARLAAVAVPRPTAGYEHPDRSCSKVRAELGAIDRPLLIAVASLDPGRGHELLLDAARAWRLIEPVPLLVVAGEGPLRAEFQRRIEDEELPVRLLGRRDDVGELLAAADLALLPRSWEARSVLAQEALHARVPLVAARTGGIPELVGDAAELVPDQDVDAFTGAVIRLLGDPERREALRDMGTRQAATWPTEDDTVAQVLSVYDELTRPRPLT
;
A
#
# COMPACT_ATOMS: atom_id res chain seq x y z
N MET A 1 31.03 39.06 -42.32
CA MET A 1 29.86 38.83 -41.43
C MET A 1 29.23 37.54 -41.84
N SER A 2 29.55 36.48 -41.15
CA SER A 2 28.97 35.12 -41.38
C SER A 2 27.70 34.95 -40.54
N PRO A 3 26.61 34.34 -41.07
CA PRO A 3 25.40 34.14 -40.30
C PRO A 3 25.59 33.02 -39.31
N VAL A 4 25.30 33.30 -38.04
CA VAL A 4 25.21 32.32 -36.95
C VAL A 4 24.00 31.43 -37.23
N SER A 5 24.27 30.18 -37.60
CA SER A 5 23.25 29.15 -37.74
C SER A 5 22.67 28.84 -36.38
N SER A 6 21.46 29.31 -36.09
CA SER A 6 20.68 28.89 -34.92
C SER A 6 20.34 27.41 -35.07
N ARG A 7 20.99 26.56 -34.24
CA ARG A 7 20.56 25.16 -34.05
C ARG A 7 19.16 25.17 -33.47
N VAL A 8 18.19 24.82 -34.31
CA VAL A 8 16.85 24.46 -33.88
C VAL A 8 17.01 23.26 -32.92
N SER A 9 16.74 23.48 -31.66
CA SER A 9 16.62 22.38 -30.68
C SER A 9 15.49 21.48 -31.17
N HIS A 10 15.83 20.27 -31.55
CA HIS A 10 14.81 19.23 -31.82
C HIS A 10 14.01 19.07 -30.54
N GLY A 11 12.72 19.43 -30.59
CA GLY A 11 11.80 19.24 -29.48
C GLY A 11 11.81 17.76 -29.09
N GLN A 12 12.27 17.50 -27.86
CA GLN A 12 12.16 16.15 -27.29
C GLN A 12 10.66 15.78 -27.32
N SER A 13 10.31 14.72 -28.02
CA SER A 13 8.93 14.25 -28.02
C SER A 13 8.53 13.91 -26.59
N THR A 14 7.35 14.39 -26.17
CA THR A 14 6.83 14.16 -24.83
C THR A 14 6.75 12.64 -24.56
N LEU A 15 7.42 12.18 -23.50
CA LEU A 15 7.42 10.77 -23.08
C LEU A 15 5.97 10.26 -22.88
N ARG A 16 5.64 9.14 -23.50
CA ARG A 16 4.31 8.50 -23.43
C ARG A 16 4.40 7.22 -22.63
N THR A 17 3.74 7.19 -21.49
CA THR A 17 3.76 6.02 -20.60
C THR A 17 2.37 5.43 -20.43
N VAL A 18 2.32 4.10 -20.33
CA VAL A 18 1.09 3.36 -20.01
C VAL A 18 1.27 2.73 -18.63
N GLN A 19 0.42 3.13 -17.69
CA GLN A 19 0.34 2.53 -16.34
C GLN A 19 -0.71 1.42 -16.36
N VAL A 20 -0.35 0.19 -16.04
CA VAL A 20 -1.28 -0.94 -16.05
C VAL A 20 -1.62 -1.34 -14.63
N LEU A 21 -2.90 -1.20 -14.25
CA LEU A 21 -3.42 -1.52 -12.93
C LEU A 21 -4.44 -2.65 -13.00
N GLY A 22 -4.29 -3.65 -12.19
CA GLY A 22 -5.11 -4.86 -12.21
C GLY A 22 -6.21 -4.95 -11.16
N GLY A 23 -6.74 -3.84 -10.67
CA GLY A 23 -7.68 -3.85 -9.56
C GLY A 23 -7.03 -4.28 -8.24
N GLY A 24 -5.87 -3.73 -7.96
CA GLY A 24 -5.07 -3.94 -6.75
C GLY A 24 -5.74 -3.41 -5.47
N SER A 25 -5.01 -3.46 -4.38
CA SER A 25 -5.44 -2.89 -3.09
C SER A 25 -5.66 -1.37 -3.20
N ALA A 26 -6.37 -0.80 -2.23
CA ALA A 26 -6.56 0.64 -2.13
C ALA A 26 -5.21 1.39 -2.19
N GLY A 27 -4.20 0.89 -1.49
CA GLY A 27 -2.85 1.48 -1.48
C GLY A 27 -2.18 1.50 -2.85
N SER A 28 -2.27 0.42 -3.65
CA SER A 28 -1.68 0.43 -5.00
C SER A 28 -2.40 1.37 -5.96
N SER A 29 -3.72 1.51 -5.83
CA SER A 29 -4.50 2.43 -6.67
C SER A 29 -4.22 3.90 -6.30
N ALA A 30 -4.12 4.22 -5.02
CA ALA A 30 -3.73 5.54 -4.53
C ALA A 30 -2.30 5.90 -4.98
N HIS A 31 -1.36 4.95 -4.90
CA HIS A 31 0.00 5.12 -5.40
C HIS A 31 0.02 5.43 -6.90
N VAL A 32 -0.72 4.68 -7.74
CA VAL A 32 -0.77 4.93 -9.19
C VAL A 32 -1.38 6.30 -9.48
N ARG A 33 -2.39 6.74 -8.73
CA ARG A 33 -2.97 8.08 -8.88
C ARG A 33 -1.95 9.17 -8.56
N SER A 34 -1.25 9.07 -7.43
CA SER A 34 -0.21 10.03 -7.03
C SER A 34 0.94 10.06 -8.04
N LEU A 35 1.43 8.89 -8.46
CA LEU A 35 2.46 8.77 -9.49
C LEU A 35 2.01 9.40 -10.82
N ALA A 36 0.79 9.13 -11.28
CA ALA A 36 0.25 9.70 -12.52
C ALA A 36 0.17 11.23 -12.43
N ALA A 37 -0.30 11.78 -11.31
CA ALA A 37 -0.34 13.22 -11.07
C ALA A 37 1.05 13.86 -11.18
N GLY A 38 2.04 13.29 -10.50
CA GLY A 38 3.40 13.79 -10.49
C GLY A 38 4.11 13.68 -11.86
N LEU A 39 3.84 12.62 -12.62
CA LEU A 39 4.35 12.43 -13.98
C LEU A 39 3.72 13.45 -14.95
N VAL A 40 2.39 13.63 -14.89
CA VAL A 40 1.68 14.63 -15.70
C VAL A 40 2.18 16.05 -15.41
N ALA A 41 2.36 16.41 -14.15
CA ALA A 41 2.90 17.71 -13.74
C ALA A 41 4.32 17.98 -14.30
N ARG A 42 5.06 16.92 -14.64
CA ARG A 42 6.40 16.99 -15.28
C ARG A 42 6.37 16.81 -16.80
N GLY A 43 5.20 16.92 -17.40
CA GLY A 43 5.02 16.90 -18.87
C GLY A 43 5.00 15.51 -19.51
N VAL A 44 4.91 14.43 -18.72
CA VAL A 44 4.75 13.07 -19.25
C VAL A 44 3.30 12.85 -19.67
N ARG A 45 3.08 12.25 -20.83
CA ARG A 45 1.74 11.76 -21.23
C ARG A 45 1.49 10.42 -20.57
N VAL A 46 0.52 10.39 -19.66
CA VAL A 46 0.20 9.20 -18.87
C VAL A 46 -1.16 8.64 -19.30
N THR A 47 -1.19 7.37 -19.67
CA THR A 47 -2.43 6.60 -19.87
C THR A 47 -2.53 5.54 -18.77
N VAL A 48 -3.62 5.54 -18.01
CA VAL A 48 -3.88 4.52 -16.96
C VAL A 48 -4.87 3.49 -17.50
N CYS A 49 -4.41 2.26 -17.68
CA CYS A 49 -5.23 1.11 -18.04
C CYS A 49 -5.71 0.42 -16.75
N ALA A 50 -6.98 0.62 -16.42
CA ALA A 50 -7.59 0.10 -15.20
C ALA A 50 -9.07 -0.25 -15.41
N PRO A 51 -9.69 -1.06 -14.53
CA PRO A 51 -11.14 -1.22 -14.50
C PRO A 51 -11.86 0.11 -14.28
N ALA A 52 -13.06 0.26 -14.84
CA ALA A 52 -13.81 1.52 -14.77
C ALA A 52 -14.14 1.95 -13.33
N GLU A 53 -14.38 1.00 -12.44
CA GLU A 53 -14.61 1.26 -11.01
C GLU A 53 -13.37 1.85 -10.31
N ALA A 54 -12.16 1.55 -10.80
CA ALA A 54 -10.95 2.14 -10.24
C ALA A 54 -10.83 3.62 -10.61
N ASP A 55 -11.19 4.03 -11.83
CA ASP A 55 -11.19 5.45 -12.19
C ASP A 55 -12.27 6.23 -11.42
N ARG A 56 -13.47 5.63 -11.26
CA ARG A 56 -14.52 6.25 -10.42
C ARG A 56 -14.10 6.48 -8.97
N ALA A 57 -13.31 5.55 -8.41
CA ALA A 57 -12.86 5.63 -7.03
C ALA A 57 -11.64 6.54 -6.83
N TYR A 58 -10.73 6.58 -7.80
CA TYR A 58 -9.43 7.26 -7.66
C TYR A 58 -9.25 8.45 -8.61
N SER A 59 -10.16 8.69 -9.57
CA SER A 59 -10.16 9.85 -10.47
C SER A 59 -8.81 10.08 -11.15
N PHE A 60 -8.31 9.10 -11.91
CA PHE A 60 -7.07 9.23 -12.68
C PHE A 60 -7.17 10.34 -13.73
N THR A 61 -8.35 10.50 -14.34
CA THR A 61 -8.65 11.59 -15.26
C THR A 61 -8.60 12.95 -14.59
N GLY A 62 -9.01 13.05 -13.33
CA GLY A 62 -8.95 14.29 -12.54
C GLY A 62 -7.54 14.80 -12.25
N VAL A 63 -6.51 13.97 -12.37
CA VAL A 63 -5.10 14.37 -12.24
C VAL A 63 -4.41 14.58 -13.60
N GLY A 64 -5.17 14.61 -14.70
CA GLY A 64 -4.67 14.89 -16.05
C GLY A 64 -4.16 13.66 -16.81
N ALA A 65 -4.28 12.45 -16.26
CA ALA A 65 -3.99 11.23 -17.01
C ALA A 65 -5.16 10.83 -17.91
N GLN A 66 -4.89 10.13 -19.01
CA GLN A 66 -5.93 9.46 -19.78
C GLN A 66 -6.31 8.15 -19.09
N HIS A 67 -7.59 7.83 -19.01
CA HIS A 67 -8.04 6.52 -18.53
C HIS A 67 -8.56 5.68 -19.69
N VAL A 68 -8.11 4.43 -19.76
CA VAL A 68 -8.64 3.41 -20.68
C VAL A 68 -9.14 2.23 -19.87
N HIS A 69 -10.42 1.92 -20.05
CA HIS A 69 -11.01 0.75 -19.39
C HIS A 69 -10.40 -0.55 -19.91
N VAL A 70 -9.75 -1.29 -19.01
CA VAL A 70 -9.25 -2.64 -19.28
C VAL A 70 -9.76 -3.55 -18.16
N PRO A 71 -10.54 -4.59 -18.50
CA PRO A 71 -11.05 -5.55 -17.52
C PRO A 71 -9.93 -6.23 -16.72
N ARG A 72 -10.26 -6.79 -15.56
CA ARG A 72 -9.30 -7.50 -14.70
C ARG A 72 -8.85 -8.85 -15.25
N SER A 73 -9.57 -9.37 -16.23
CA SER A 73 -9.29 -10.68 -16.83
C SER A 73 -8.01 -10.69 -17.69
N SER A 74 -7.45 -11.87 -17.87
CA SER A 74 -6.33 -12.12 -18.80
C SER A 74 -6.80 -12.84 -20.06
N ASP A 75 -8.06 -12.67 -20.43
CA ASP A 75 -8.62 -13.21 -21.68
C ASP A 75 -8.04 -12.52 -22.93
N PRO A 76 -8.13 -13.16 -24.10
CA PRO A 76 -7.54 -12.62 -25.33
C PRO A 76 -8.04 -11.23 -25.72
N VAL A 77 -9.31 -10.89 -25.43
CA VAL A 77 -9.89 -9.58 -25.77
C VAL A 77 -9.28 -8.48 -24.91
N SER A 78 -9.19 -8.71 -23.59
CA SER A 78 -8.57 -7.79 -22.65
C SER A 78 -7.08 -7.58 -22.96
N VAL A 79 -6.36 -8.64 -23.33
CA VAL A 79 -4.95 -8.56 -23.72
C VAL A 79 -4.80 -7.80 -25.06
N ALA A 80 -5.69 -8.02 -26.05
CA ALA A 80 -5.67 -7.30 -27.31
C ALA A 80 -5.96 -5.80 -27.14
N ALA A 81 -6.93 -5.44 -26.29
CA ALA A 81 -7.21 -4.06 -25.94
C ALA A 81 -5.97 -3.38 -25.32
N LEU A 82 -5.33 -4.04 -24.33
CA LEU A 82 -4.10 -3.53 -23.73
C LEU A 82 -2.96 -3.40 -24.76
N ARG A 83 -2.82 -4.37 -25.69
CA ARG A 83 -1.84 -4.34 -26.78
C ARG A 83 -2.03 -3.12 -27.68
N THR A 84 -3.28 -2.75 -27.98
CA THR A 84 -3.59 -1.56 -28.78
C THR A 84 -3.17 -0.28 -28.04
N VAL A 85 -3.49 -0.15 -26.76
CA VAL A 85 -3.10 1.04 -25.98
C VAL A 85 -1.58 1.15 -25.84
N CYS A 86 -0.88 0.02 -25.70
CA CYS A 86 0.58 -0.01 -25.60
C CYS A 86 1.29 0.18 -26.96
N ALA A 87 0.57 0.33 -28.09
CA ALA A 87 1.19 0.40 -29.41
C ALA A 87 2.13 1.59 -29.57
N ASP A 88 1.72 2.74 -29.07
CA ASP A 88 2.45 4.01 -29.16
C ASP A 88 3.15 4.41 -27.87
N ALA A 89 3.21 3.52 -26.89
CA ALA A 89 3.89 3.79 -25.63
C ALA A 89 5.41 3.68 -25.78
N ASP A 90 6.12 4.65 -25.25
CA ASP A 90 7.58 4.63 -25.14
C ASP A 90 8.02 3.69 -24.01
N LEU A 91 7.14 3.49 -23.01
CA LEU A 91 7.37 2.61 -21.87
C LEU A 91 6.03 2.16 -21.26
N VAL A 92 5.98 0.93 -20.76
CA VAL A 92 4.85 0.38 -19.99
C VAL A 92 5.28 0.11 -18.56
N HIS A 93 4.50 0.57 -17.58
CA HIS A 93 4.71 0.31 -16.16
C HIS A 93 3.50 -0.42 -15.57
N ALA A 94 3.70 -1.63 -15.09
CA ALA A 94 2.63 -2.48 -14.55
C ALA A 94 2.73 -2.65 -13.03
N HIS A 95 1.59 -2.57 -12.35
CA HIS A 95 1.50 -2.59 -10.88
C HIS A 95 0.85 -3.88 -10.38
N GLY A 96 1.66 -4.71 -9.70
CA GLY A 96 1.27 -6.02 -9.17
C GLY A 96 1.34 -7.15 -10.19
N LEU A 97 1.35 -8.40 -9.71
CA LEU A 97 1.65 -9.60 -10.51
C LEU A 97 0.70 -9.80 -11.69
N HIS A 98 -0.61 -9.69 -11.47
CA HIS A 98 -1.60 -9.95 -12.52
C HIS A 98 -1.59 -8.87 -13.62
N ALA A 99 -1.43 -7.60 -13.25
CA ALA A 99 -1.28 -6.50 -14.21
C ALA A 99 -0.02 -6.68 -15.03
N SER A 100 1.09 -7.05 -14.37
CA SER A 100 2.37 -7.30 -15.01
C SER A 100 2.30 -8.47 -15.99
N PHE A 101 1.63 -9.56 -15.62
CA PHE A 101 1.47 -10.71 -16.53
C PHE A 101 0.67 -10.33 -17.80
N ARG A 102 -0.40 -9.54 -17.68
CA ARG A 102 -1.14 -9.02 -18.83
C ARG A 102 -0.29 -8.11 -19.69
N ALA A 103 0.51 -7.24 -19.07
CA ALA A 103 1.45 -6.38 -19.81
C ALA A 103 2.49 -7.24 -20.57
N VAL A 104 3.03 -8.30 -19.99
CA VAL A 104 3.93 -9.25 -20.67
C VAL A 104 3.26 -9.87 -21.91
N LEU A 105 2.01 -10.29 -21.79
CA LEU A 105 1.27 -10.83 -22.95
C LEU A 105 1.02 -9.77 -24.02
N ALA A 106 0.61 -8.57 -23.63
CA ALA A 106 0.36 -7.47 -24.55
C ALA A 106 1.62 -6.98 -25.29
N LEU A 107 2.77 -7.02 -24.61
CA LEU A 107 4.06 -6.61 -25.18
C LEU A 107 4.82 -7.73 -25.91
N SER A 108 4.25 -8.92 -26.00
CA SER A 108 4.90 -10.04 -26.69
C SER A 108 5.24 -9.66 -28.13
N GLY A 109 6.52 -9.82 -28.52
CA GLY A 109 7.05 -9.46 -29.83
C GLY A 109 7.30 -7.95 -30.04
N ARG A 110 7.30 -7.14 -28.97
CA ARG A 110 7.63 -5.70 -29.00
C ARG A 110 8.89 -5.42 -28.20
N SER A 111 9.59 -4.35 -28.56
CA SER A 111 10.80 -3.87 -27.86
C SER A 111 10.49 -2.83 -26.79
N THR A 112 9.22 -2.47 -26.58
CA THR A 112 8.81 -1.49 -25.57
C THR A 112 9.23 -1.95 -24.18
N PRO A 113 10.01 -1.15 -23.41
CA PRO A 113 10.46 -1.51 -22.07
C PRO A 113 9.29 -1.73 -21.12
N LEU A 114 9.41 -2.73 -20.24
CA LEU A 114 8.43 -3.02 -19.19
C LEU A 114 9.07 -2.79 -17.82
N VAL A 115 8.53 -1.84 -17.07
CA VAL A 115 8.78 -1.67 -15.64
C VAL A 115 7.66 -2.35 -14.85
N VAL A 116 8.00 -3.00 -13.77
CA VAL A 116 7.02 -3.68 -12.90
C VAL A 116 7.21 -3.22 -11.48
N THR A 117 6.13 -2.74 -10.82
CA THR A 117 6.15 -2.52 -9.37
C THR A 117 5.38 -3.62 -8.64
N TRP A 118 6.05 -4.29 -7.72
CA TRP A 118 5.43 -5.24 -6.81
C TRP A 118 5.08 -4.58 -5.49
N HIS A 119 3.77 -4.51 -5.20
CA HIS A 119 3.23 -3.97 -3.95
C HIS A 119 2.93 -5.05 -2.90
N ASN A 120 2.80 -6.30 -3.33
CA ASN A 120 2.55 -7.45 -2.48
C ASN A 120 3.01 -8.72 -3.20
N HIS A 121 3.05 -9.82 -2.49
CA HIS A 121 3.12 -11.15 -3.09
C HIS A 121 1.80 -11.91 -2.89
N ALA A 122 1.50 -12.83 -3.79
CA ALA A 122 0.34 -13.69 -3.63
C ALA A 122 0.64 -14.76 -2.56
N HIS A 123 -0.13 -14.77 -1.48
CA HIS A 123 -0.19 -15.92 -0.58
C HIS A 123 -0.98 -17.01 -1.28
N ALA A 124 -0.36 -18.14 -1.51
CA ALA A 124 -1.00 -19.30 -2.10
C ALA A 124 -0.28 -20.56 -1.61
N GLU A 125 -1.04 -21.63 -1.43
CA GLU A 125 -0.54 -22.92 -0.99
C GLU A 125 -0.70 -23.98 -2.08
N GLY A 126 0.01 -25.07 -1.96
CA GLY A 126 -0.09 -26.21 -2.84
C GLY A 126 0.16 -25.89 -4.33
N ALA A 127 -0.68 -26.42 -5.20
CA ALA A 127 -0.57 -26.25 -6.65
C ALA A 127 -0.69 -24.79 -7.10
N ARG A 128 -1.52 -23.98 -6.40
CA ARG A 128 -1.68 -22.56 -6.68
C ARG A 128 -0.38 -21.79 -6.42
N ALA A 129 0.37 -22.13 -5.36
CA ALA A 129 1.67 -21.53 -5.08
C ALA A 129 2.68 -21.82 -6.19
N HIS A 130 2.63 -23.05 -6.78
CA HIS A 130 3.50 -23.38 -7.90
C HIS A 130 3.17 -22.55 -9.14
N LEU A 131 1.89 -22.40 -9.47
CA LEU A 131 1.43 -21.55 -10.58
C LEU A 131 1.86 -20.09 -10.37
N MET A 132 1.67 -19.54 -9.17
CA MET A 132 2.09 -18.16 -8.87
C MET A 132 3.60 -17.99 -9.06
N ARG A 133 4.43 -18.97 -8.63
CA ARG A 133 5.87 -18.94 -8.87
C ARG A 133 6.25 -18.93 -10.34
N LEU A 134 5.53 -19.67 -11.18
CA LEU A 134 5.75 -19.67 -12.63
C LEU A 134 5.38 -18.31 -13.25
N LEU A 135 4.27 -17.72 -12.85
CA LEU A 135 3.85 -16.39 -13.28
C LEU A 135 4.87 -15.31 -12.86
N GLU A 136 5.33 -15.34 -11.60
CA GLU A 136 6.37 -14.45 -11.11
C GLU A 136 7.64 -14.56 -11.98
N ARG A 137 8.14 -15.78 -12.22
CA ARG A 137 9.33 -16.01 -13.07
C ARG A 137 9.16 -15.47 -14.49
N ARG A 138 7.97 -15.66 -15.07
CA ARG A 138 7.70 -15.16 -16.42
C ARG A 138 7.69 -13.63 -16.45
N VAL A 139 7.06 -13.01 -15.46
CA VAL A 139 6.98 -11.55 -15.33
C VAL A 139 8.36 -10.94 -15.15
N VAL A 140 9.16 -11.42 -14.17
CA VAL A 140 10.47 -10.81 -13.89
C VAL A 140 11.48 -11.01 -15.01
N LYS A 141 11.38 -12.12 -15.78
CA LYS A 141 12.24 -12.35 -16.96
C LYS A 141 11.90 -11.43 -18.12
N ALA A 142 10.63 -11.01 -18.25
CA ALA A 142 10.18 -10.11 -19.30
C ALA A 142 10.35 -8.64 -18.90
N ALA A 143 10.33 -8.33 -17.61
CA ALA A 143 10.54 -6.97 -17.12
C ALA A 143 11.98 -6.50 -17.36
N THR A 144 12.12 -5.23 -17.76
CA THR A 144 13.41 -4.56 -17.86
C THR A 144 13.91 -4.18 -16.46
N VAL A 145 13.00 -3.63 -15.64
CA VAL A 145 13.25 -3.29 -14.22
C VAL A 145 12.08 -3.76 -13.37
N VAL A 146 12.38 -4.34 -12.21
CA VAL A 146 11.39 -4.67 -11.18
C VAL A 146 11.63 -3.78 -9.97
N LEU A 147 10.60 -3.07 -9.54
CA LEU A 147 10.57 -2.23 -8.35
C LEU A 147 9.82 -2.97 -7.24
N GLY A 148 10.51 -3.36 -6.19
CA GLY A 148 9.90 -3.96 -4.99
C GLY A 148 9.62 -2.89 -3.95
N THR A 149 8.43 -2.86 -3.37
CA THR A 149 8.09 -1.86 -2.33
C THR A 149 8.69 -2.20 -0.96
N THR A 150 9.34 -3.35 -0.83
CA THR A 150 10.11 -3.79 0.34
C THR A 150 11.34 -4.55 -0.09
N SER A 151 12.35 -4.63 0.78
CA SER A 151 13.58 -5.41 0.53
C SER A 151 13.26 -6.89 0.27
N GLU A 152 12.28 -7.47 0.99
CA GLU A 152 11.80 -8.85 0.76
C GLU A 152 11.30 -9.06 -0.68
N LEU A 153 10.52 -8.11 -1.21
CA LEU A 153 10.01 -8.19 -2.59
C LEU A 153 11.12 -8.04 -3.63
N VAL A 154 12.13 -7.23 -3.35
CA VAL A 154 13.34 -7.12 -4.20
C VAL A 154 14.09 -8.45 -4.24
N ASP A 155 14.35 -9.04 -3.08
CA ASP A 155 15.06 -10.32 -2.99
C ASP A 155 14.26 -11.46 -3.61
N ARG A 156 12.94 -11.44 -3.43
CA ARG A 156 12.03 -12.35 -4.12
C ARG A 156 12.13 -12.22 -5.65
N ALA A 157 12.14 -10.98 -6.18
CA ALA A 157 12.29 -10.75 -7.62
C ALA A 157 13.64 -11.28 -8.14
N ARG A 158 14.73 -11.03 -7.42
CA ARG A 158 16.07 -11.57 -7.71
C ARG A 158 16.08 -13.09 -7.71
N GLY A 159 15.50 -13.71 -6.69
CA GLY A 159 15.35 -15.16 -6.57
C GLY A 159 14.46 -15.80 -7.67
N ARG A 160 13.61 -15.01 -8.32
CA ARG A 160 12.82 -15.41 -9.50
C ARG A 160 13.55 -15.19 -10.83
N GLY A 161 14.72 -14.53 -10.81
CA GLY A 161 15.56 -14.29 -11.98
C GLY A 161 15.35 -12.93 -12.64
N ALA A 162 14.95 -11.91 -11.87
CA ALA A 162 14.95 -10.53 -12.35
C ALA A 162 16.38 -10.09 -12.71
N ARG A 163 16.53 -9.39 -13.84
CA ARG A 163 17.83 -8.86 -14.29
C ARG A 163 18.23 -7.62 -13.52
N ASP A 164 17.25 -6.81 -13.22
CA ASP A 164 17.38 -5.58 -12.44
C ASP A 164 16.19 -5.51 -11.47
N ALA A 165 16.48 -5.50 -10.18
CA ALA A 165 15.49 -5.39 -9.13
C ALA A 165 15.94 -4.38 -8.09
N ARG A 166 15.14 -3.33 -7.88
CA ARG A 166 15.46 -2.16 -7.05
C ARG A 166 14.37 -1.92 -6.02
N LEU A 167 14.73 -1.33 -4.89
CA LEU A 167 13.75 -0.88 -3.90
C LEU A 167 13.00 0.34 -4.45
N ALA A 168 11.66 0.29 -4.37
CA ALA A 168 10.80 1.38 -4.78
C ALA A 168 10.66 2.42 -3.66
N ALA A 169 10.88 3.68 -3.96
CA ALA A 169 10.46 4.78 -3.12
C ALA A 169 8.94 4.96 -3.25
N VAL A 170 8.17 4.38 -2.34
CA VAL A 170 6.70 4.47 -2.36
C VAL A 170 6.24 5.34 -1.22
N ALA A 171 5.76 6.54 -1.56
CA ALA A 171 5.02 7.39 -0.64
C ALA A 171 3.58 6.91 -0.49
N VAL A 172 3.02 7.07 0.70
CA VAL A 172 1.58 7.02 0.91
C VAL A 172 1.09 8.45 1.03
N PRO A 173 0.09 8.86 0.23
CA PRO A 173 -0.49 10.19 0.33
C PRO A 173 -0.93 10.45 1.78
N ARG A 174 -0.52 11.60 2.34
CA ARG A 174 -0.96 11.97 3.68
C ARG A 174 -2.46 12.22 3.67
N PRO A 175 -3.21 11.74 4.66
CA PRO A 175 -4.60 12.12 4.82
C PRO A 175 -4.67 13.64 4.99
N THR A 176 -5.42 14.32 4.12
CA THR A 176 -5.56 15.79 4.16
C THR A 176 -6.65 16.26 5.12
N ALA A 177 -7.41 15.35 5.72
CA ALA A 177 -8.53 15.69 6.61
C ALA A 177 -8.38 15.01 7.97
N GLY A 178 -8.64 15.75 9.06
CA GLY A 178 -8.82 15.21 10.41
C GLY A 178 -7.89 15.74 11.50
N TYR A 179 -6.83 16.48 11.16
CA TYR A 179 -5.87 16.96 12.18
C TYR A 179 -6.02 18.44 12.57
N GLU A 180 -7.01 19.17 12.01
CA GLU A 180 -7.13 20.62 12.21
C GLU A 180 -7.61 21.03 13.61
N HIS A 181 -8.35 20.15 14.33
CA HIS A 181 -8.82 20.40 15.71
C HIS A 181 -8.79 19.11 16.55
N PRO A 182 -7.62 18.61 16.97
CA PRO A 182 -7.52 17.28 17.61
C PRO A 182 -8.34 17.16 18.91
N ASP A 183 -8.30 18.12 19.82
CA ASP A 183 -8.84 17.94 21.18
C ASP A 183 -10.37 17.81 21.23
N ARG A 184 -11.09 18.61 20.45
CA ARG A 184 -12.57 18.55 20.40
C ARG A 184 -13.08 17.33 19.64
N SER A 185 -12.39 16.95 18.56
CA SER A 185 -12.73 15.77 17.77
C SER A 185 -12.49 14.49 18.56
N CYS A 186 -11.36 14.36 19.25
CA CYS A 186 -11.02 13.18 20.06
C CYS A 186 -12.06 12.91 21.16
N SER A 187 -12.41 13.92 21.95
CA SER A 187 -13.40 13.77 23.03
C SER A 187 -14.77 13.35 22.50
N LYS A 188 -15.20 13.90 21.36
CA LYS A 188 -16.47 13.54 20.72
C LYS A 188 -16.46 12.09 20.22
N VAL A 189 -15.40 11.68 19.52
CA VAL A 189 -15.23 10.30 19.04
C VAL A 189 -15.22 9.32 20.19
N ARG A 190 -14.48 9.60 21.26
CA ARG A 190 -14.44 8.74 22.45
C ARG A 190 -15.82 8.63 23.12
N ALA A 191 -16.58 9.72 23.19
CA ALA A 191 -17.95 9.70 23.73
C ALA A 191 -18.88 8.84 22.87
N GLU A 192 -18.86 9.01 21.55
CA GLU A 192 -19.67 8.23 20.60
C GLU A 192 -19.36 6.73 20.66
N LEU A 193 -18.10 6.39 20.93
CA LEU A 193 -17.64 5.01 21.06
C LEU A 193 -17.80 4.45 22.49
N GLY A 194 -18.17 5.26 23.48
CA GLY A 194 -18.24 4.83 24.88
C GLY A 194 -16.85 4.52 25.49
N ALA A 195 -15.83 5.28 25.07
CA ALA A 195 -14.44 5.10 25.50
C ALA A 195 -13.88 6.34 26.24
N ILE A 196 -14.73 7.08 27.00
CA ILE A 196 -14.31 8.29 27.73
C ILE A 196 -13.30 7.92 28.82
N ASP A 197 -13.66 6.96 29.67
CA ASP A 197 -12.90 6.58 30.86
C ASP A 197 -12.18 5.21 30.73
N ARG A 198 -11.89 4.78 29.51
CA ARG A 198 -11.25 3.51 29.23
C ARG A 198 -10.31 3.61 28.02
N PRO A 199 -9.24 2.79 27.93
CA PRO A 199 -8.36 2.79 26.78
C PRO A 199 -9.09 2.43 25.49
N LEU A 200 -8.79 3.15 24.38
CA LEU A 200 -9.31 2.92 23.05
C LEU A 200 -8.24 2.32 22.14
N LEU A 201 -8.48 1.10 21.69
CA LEU A 201 -7.63 0.39 20.73
C LEU A 201 -8.30 0.43 19.35
N ILE A 202 -7.51 0.59 18.30
CA ILE A 202 -8.03 0.63 16.92
C ILE A 202 -7.33 -0.37 16.01
N ALA A 203 -8.11 -1.09 15.22
CA ALA A 203 -7.65 -1.84 14.05
C ALA A 203 -8.44 -1.43 12.81
N VAL A 204 -7.75 -1.31 11.66
CA VAL A 204 -8.38 -0.91 10.40
C VAL A 204 -7.99 -1.90 9.31
N ALA A 205 -8.92 -2.74 8.91
CA ALA A 205 -8.74 -3.68 7.79
C ALA A 205 -10.09 -4.25 7.34
N SER A 206 -10.16 -4.74 6.09
CA SER A 206 -11.32 -5.52 5.64
C SER A 206 -11.48 -6.79 6.48
N LEU A 207 -12.73 -7.19 6.74
CA LEU A 207 -13.06 -8.41 7.51
C LEU A 207 -12.99 -9.65 6.60
N ASP A 208 -11.85 -9.83 5.94
CA ASP A 208 -11.51 -10.97 5.10
C ASP A 208 -10.65 -11.97 5.87
N PRO A 209 -10.62 -13.26 5.49
CA PRO A 209 -9.71 -14.24 6.07
C PRO A 209 -8.24 -13.81 5.96
N GLY A 210 -7.46 -14.13 7.00
CA GLY A 210 -6.02 -13.86 7.02
C GLY A 210 -5.64 -12.38 7.27
N ARG A 211 -6.57 -11.58 7.79
CA ARG A 211 -6.30 -10.19 8.21
C ARG A 211 -5.90 -10.08 9.69
N GLY A 212 -5.91 -11.19 10.43
CA GLY A 212 -5.50 -11.26 11.82
C GLY A 212 -6.57 -10.84 12.82
N HIS A 213 -7.82 -10.70 12.39
CA HIS A 213 -8.92 -10.33 13.29
C HIS A 213 -9.20 -11.41 14.32
N GLU A 214 -9.03 -12.68 13.95
CA GLU A 214 -9.14 -13.83 14.87
C GLU A 214 -8.18 -13.68 16.05
N LEU A 215 -6.92 -13.31 15.78
CA LEU A 215 -5.92 -13.04 16.81
C LEU A 215 -6.36 -11.90 17.75
N LEU A 216 -6.94 -10.83 17.20
CA LEU A 216 -7.44 -9.71 18.01
C LEU A 216 -8.59 -10.13 18.91
N LEU A 217 -9.52 -10.98 18.45
CA LEU A 217 -10.61 -11.50 19.26
C LEU A 217 -10.09 -12.43 20.35
N ASP A 218 -9.09 -13.27 20.04
CA ASP A 218 -8.43 -14.12 21.04
C ASP A 218 -7.73 -13.28 22.12
N ALA A 219 -6.97 -12.25 21.71
CA ALA A 219 -6.31 -11.32 22.65
C ALA A 219 -7.32 -10.54 23.50
N ALA A 220 -8.47 -10.16 22.94
CA ALA A 220 -9.50 -9.41 23.63
C ALA A 220 -10.10 -10.16 24.84
N ARG A 221 -10.05 -11.51 24.85
CA ARG A 221 -10.44 -12.31 26.02
C ARG A 221 -9.61 -11.96 27.25
N ALA A 222 -8.30 -11.83 27.09
CA ALA A 222 -7.42 -11.48 28.20
C ALA A 222 -7.56 -10.01 28.62
N TRP A 223 -7.85 -9.11 27.69
CA TRP A 223 -8.03 -7.69 27.97
C TRP A 223 -9.27 -7.40 28.83
N ARG A 224 -10.26 -8.30 28.88
CA ARG A 224 -11.40 -8.18 29.82
C ARG A 224 -10.98 -8.16 31.29
N LEU A 225 -9.79 -8.68 31.60
CA LEU A 225 -9.25 -8.76 32.97
C LEU A 225 -8.44 -7.52 33.37
N ILE A 226 -8.32 -6.53 32.48
CA ILE A 226 -7.61 -5.28 32.78
C ILE A 226 -8.61 -4.24 33.32
N GLU A 227 -8.16 -3.41 34.22
CA GLU A 227 -8.97 -2.31 34.78
C GLU A 227 -8.25 -0.98 34.56
N PRO A 228 -8.87 -0.02 33.86
CA PRO A 228 -10.15 -0.12 33.15
C PRO A 228 -10.08 -0.99 31.89
N VAL A 229 -11.15 -1.74 31.62
CA VAL A 229 -11.26 -2.63 30.46
C VAL A 229 -11.11 -1.85 29.15
N PRO A 230 -10.10 -2.12 28.31
CA PRO A 230 -9.94 -1.42 27.04
C PRO A 230 -11.07 -1.75 26.05
N LEU A 231 -11.41 -0.81 25.18
CA LEU A 231 -12.31 -1.03 24.05
C LEU A 231 -11.51 -1.18 22.77
N LEU A 232 -11.65 -2.31 22.07
CA LEU A 232 -11.16 -2.45 20.71
C LEU A 232 -12.25 -2.04 19.71
N VAL A 233 -11.95 -1.11 18.82
CA VAL A 233 -12.79 -0.81 17.66
C VAL A 233 -12.11 -1.33 16.39
N VAL A 234 -12.91 -1.99 15.53
CA VAL A 234 -12.45 -2.50 14.24
C VAL A 234 -13.20 -1.78 13.14
N ALA A 235 -12.50 -0.98 12.35
CA ALA A 235 -13.05 -0.28 11.19
C ALA A 235 -12.79 -1.10 9.91
N GLY A 236 -13.85 -1.55 9.26
CA GLY A 236 -13.81 -2.33 8.03
C GLY A 236 -15.08 -3.14 7.80
N GLU A 237 -15.23 -3.63 6.58
CA GLU A 237 -16.32 -4.50 6.16
C GLU A 237 -15.73 -5.75 5.49
N GLY A 238 -16.51 -6.84 5.47
CA GLY A 238 -16.10 -8.07 4.80
C GLY A 238 -16.98 -9.27 5.15
N PRO A 239 -16.74 -10.41 4.49
CA PRO A 239 -17.59 -11.59 4.61
C PRO A 239 -17.62 -12.20 6.03
N LEU A 240 -16.59 -11.98 6.83
CA LEU A 240 -16.50 -12.53 8.21
C LEU A 240 -17.23 -11.68 9.25
N ARG A 241 -17.87 -10.54 8.86
CA ARG A 241 -18.54 -9.64 9.81
C ARG A 241 -19.55 -10.36 10.73
N ALA A 242 -20.42 -11.18 10.15
CA ALA A 242 -21.46 -11.84 10.91
C ALA A 242 -20.90 -12.92 11.87
N GLU A 243 -19.81 -13.57 11.49
CA GLU A 243 -19.11 -14.54 12.32
C GLU A 243 -18.43 -13.85 13.51
N PHE A 244 -17.69 -12.77 13.25
CA PHE A 244 -17.02 -12.00 14.30
C PHE A 244 -18.01 -11.34 15.25
N GLN A 245 -19.15 -10.84 14.74
CA GLN A 245 -20.18 -10.24 15.57
C GLN A 245 -20.76 -11.26 16.55
N ARG A 246 -21.11 -12.47 16.07
CA ARG A 246 -21.59 -13.57 16.96
C ARG A 246 -20.55 -13.91 18.02
N ARG A 247 -19.29 -14.07 17.63
CA ARG A 247 -18.20 -14.38 18.57
C ARG A 247 -18.02 -13.29 19.62
N ILE A 248 -18.11 -12.00 19.24
CA ILE A 248 -18.05 -10.88 20.18
C ILE A 248 -19.18 -10.95 21.20
N GLU A 249 -20.40 -11.27 20.77
CA GLU A 249 -21.58 -11.37 21.62
C GLU A 249 -21.52 -12.61 22.53
N ASP A 250 -21.24 -13.78 21.98
CA ASP A 250 -21.18 -15.05 22.71
C ASP A 250 -20.08 -15.07 23.80
N GLU A 251 -18.96 -14.42 23.53
CA GLU A 251 -17.82 -14.35 24.44
C GLU A 251 -17.78 -13.03 25.25
N GLU A 252 -18.75 -12.15 25.09
CA GLU A 252 -18.82 -10.81 25.73
C GLU A 252 -17.50 -10.02 25.59
N LEU A 253 -16.90 -10.02 24.39
CA LEU A 253 -15.62 -9.37 24.15
C LEU A 253 -15.75 -7.85 24.14
N PRO A 254 -14.77 -7.09 24.67
CA PRO A 254 -14.74 -5.64 24.63
C PRO A 254 -14.34 -5.12 23.22
N VAL A 255 -15.06 -5.58 22.20
CA VAL A 255 -14.78 -5.30 20.79
C VAL A 255 -16.04 -4.75 20.11
N ARG A 256 -15.86 -3.77 19.22
CA ARG A 256 -16.95 -3.17 18.43
C ARG A 256 -16.57 -3.10 16.95
N LEU A 257 -17.39 -3.69 16.08
CA LEU A 257 -17.23 -3.61 14.63
C LEU A 257 -17.93 -2.36 14.11
N LEU A 258 -17.16 -1.38 13.61
CA LEU A 258 -17.68 -0.08 13.18
C LEU A 258 -18.22 -0.06 11.75
N GLY A 259 -17.93 -1.10 10.95
CA GLY A 259 -18.19 -1.05 9.53
C GLY A 259 -17.16 -0.21 8.78
N ARG A 260 -17.44 0.10 7.52
CA ARG A 260 -16.60 1.00 6.73
C ARG A 260 -16.63 2.41 7.32
N ARG A 261 -15.45 3.01 7.48
CA ARG A 261 -15.27 4.37 8.00
C ARG A 261 -14.41 5.17 7.03
N ASP A 262 -14.79 6.42 6.80
CA ASP A 262 -14.03 7.39 5.99
C ASP A 262 -13.27 8.38 6.88
N ASP A 263 -13.53 8.38 8.20
CA ASP A 263 -12.94 9.23 9.24
C ASP A 263 -11.85 8.50 10.07
N VAL A 264 -11.08 7.61 9.43
CA VAL A 264 -10.01 6.83 10.09
C VAL A 264 -9.00 7.72 10.82
N GLY A 265 -8.69 8.91 10.26
CA GLY A 265 -7.80 9.87 10.90
C GLY A 265 -8.32 10.37 12.25
N GLU A 266 -9.63 10.64 12.38
CA GLU A 266 -10.26 11.06 13.64
C GLU A 266 -10.28 9.91 14.66
N LEU A 267 -10.58 8.69 14.18
CA LEU A 267 -10.52 7.49 15.01
C LEU A 267 -9.12 7.23 15.55
N LEU A 268 -8.08 7.37 14.71
CA LEU A 268 -6.69 7.24 15.13
C LEU A 268 -6.31 8.32 16.14
N ALA A 269 -6.65 9.58 15.88
CA ALA A 269 -6.35 10.68 16.80
C ALA A 269 -6.98 10.47 18.18
N ALA A 270 -8.11 9.76 18.28
CA ALA A 270 -8.77 9.43 19.53
C ALA A 270 -8.23 8.16 20.21
N ALA A 271 -7.45 7.34 19.53
CA ALA A 271 -6.99 6.04 20.00
C ALA A 271 -5.73 6.14 20.91
N ASP A 272 -5.65 5.25 21.87
CA ASP A 272 -4.45 5.07 22.72
C ASP A 272 -3.41 4.18 22.05
N LEU A 273 -3.84 3.15 21.31
CA LEU A 273 -2.98 2.23 20.54
C LEU A 273 -3.62 1.87 19.21
N ALA A 274 -2.81 1.76 18.16
CA ALA A 274 -3.16 1.13 16.90
C ALA A 274 -2.66 -0.32 16.85
N LEU A 275 -3.47 -1.23 16.32
CA LEU A 275 -3.18 -2.66 16.29
C LEU A 275 -3.13 -3.19 14.86
N LEU A 276 -2.03 -3.85 14.49
CA LEU A 276 -1.81 -4.44 13.17
C LEU A 276 -1.39 -5.91 13.28
N PRO A 277 -2.35 -6.84 13.47
CA PRO A 277 -2.07 -8.27 13.72
C PRO A 277 -1.84 -9.08 12.44
N ARG A 278 -1.70 -8.45 11.30
CA ARG A 278 -1.75 -9.08 9.98
C ARG A 278 -0.53 -9.95 9.70
N SER A 279 -0.75 -11.15 9.16
CA SER A 279 0.31 -12.15 8.87
C SER A 279 1.27 -11.75 7.75
N TRP A 280 0.93 -10.84 6.89
CA TRP A 280 1.87 -10.25 5.92
C TRP A 280 1.35 -8.94 5.35
N GLU A 281 2.18 -7.93 5.32
CA GLU A 281 1.91 -6.66 4.65
C GLU A 281 3.23 -6.03 4.16
N ALA A 282 3.22 -5.41 2.98
CA ALA A 282 4.40 -4.73 2.47
C ALA A 282 4.58 -3.36 3.12
N ARG A 283 3.67 -2.44 2.81
CA ARG A 283 3.66 -1.08 3.38
C ARG A 283 2.25 -0.78 3.88
N SER A 284 2.05 -0.99 5.16
CA SER A 284 0.76 -0.76 5.81
C SER A 284 0.39 0.71 5.80
N VAL A 285 -0.78 1.02 5.26
CA VAL A 285 -1.37 2.37 5.35
C VAL A 285 -1.66 2.70 6.81
N LEU A 286 -2.28 1.76 7.56
CA LEU A 286 -2.58 1.95 8.97
C LEU A 286 -1.31 2.25 9.80
N ALA A 287 -0.21 1.51 9.58
CA ALA A 287 1.03 1.77 10.30
C ALA A 287 1.56 3.18 10.02
N GLN A 288 1.53 3.60 8.75
CA GLN A 288 1.98 4.94 8.37
C GLN A 288 1.08 6.04 8.96
N GLU A 289 -0.23 5.87 8.89
CA GLU A 289 -1.20 6.81 9.47
C GLU A 289 -1.07 6.88 10.99
N ALA A 290 -0.90 5.74 11.68
CA ALA A 290 -0.69 5.69 13.12
C ALA A 290 0.57 6.46 13.55
N LEU A 291 1.72 6.24 12.88
CA LEU A 291 2.95 6.95 13.20
C LEU A 291 2.85 8.45 12.92
N HIS A 292 2.18 8.85 11.83
CA HIS A 292 1.91 10.26 11.54
C HIS A 292 0.97 10.90 12.57
N ALA A 293 -0.04 10.16 13.02
CA ALA A 293 -0.98 10.60 14.06
C ALA A 293 -0.39 10.55 15.48
N ARG A 294 0.87 10.15 15.62
CA ARG A 294 1.53 9.95 16.94
C ARG A 294 0.80 8.91 17.82
N VAL A 295 0.22 7.89 17.20
CA VAL A 295 -0.44 6.78 17.91
C VAL A 295 0.52 5.61 18.03
N PRO A 296 0.85 5.13 19.24
CA PRO A 296 1.69 3.97 19.41
C PRO A 296 1.11 2.74 18.72
N LEU A 297 1.95 1.99 18.02
CA LEU A 297 1.57 0.84 17.21
C LEU A 297 2.07 -0.46 17.80
N VAL A 298 1.19 -1.46 17.91
CA VAL A 298 1.55 -2.87 18.11
C VAL A 298 1.31 -3.61 16.80
N ALA A 299 2.34 -4.26 16.27
CA ALA A 299 2.25 -4.91 14.96
C ALA A 299 2.95 -6.28 14.95
N ALA A 300 2.44 -7.20 14.12
CA ALA A 300 3.14 -8.45 13.82
C ALA A 300 4.41 -8.16 13.01
N ARG A 301 5.50 -8.84 13.36
CA ARG A 301 6.82 -8.74 12.71
C ARG A 301 6.81 -9.53 11.40
N THR A 302 6.16 -8.99 10.36
CA THR A 302 5.98 -9.69 9.07
C THR A 302 6.18 -8.78 7.88
N GLY A 303 6.57 -9.33 6.75
CA GLY A 303 6.70 -8.61 5.49
C GLY A 303 7.59 -7.38 5.60
N GLY A 304 7.12 -6.26 5.09
CA GLY A 304 7.82 -4.98 5.15
C GLY A 304 7.56 -4.14 6.41
N ILE A 305 6.80 -4.65 7.39
CA ILE A 305 6.47 -3.88 8.60
C ILE A 305 7.72 -3.51 9.40
N PRO A 306 8.68 -4.44 9.67
CA PRO A 306 9.91 -4.07 10.38
C PRO A 306 10.72 -2.97 9.68
N GLU A 307 10.82 -3.04 8.35
CA GLU A 307 11.52 -2.03 7.54
C GLU A 307 10.78 -0.68 7.55
N LEU A 308 9.43 -0.71 7.57
CA LEU A 308 8.61 0.47 7.57
C LEU A 308 8.66 1.24 8.88
N VAL A 309 8.56 0.54 10.01
CA VAL A 309 8.39 1.18 11.32
C VAL A 309 9.68 1.27 12.14
N GLY A 310 10.72 0.50 11.80
CA GLY A 310 11.96 0.45 12.59
C GLY A 310 11.67 0.13 14.07
N ASP A 311 12.22 0.94 14.96
CA ASP A 311 12.01 0.85 16.40
C ASP A 311 10.79 1.66 16.91
N ALA A 312 10.02 2.28 16.00
CA ALA A 312 8.89 3.15 16.31
C ALA A 312 7.57 2.40 16.56
N ALA A 313 7.61 1.09 16.69
CA ALA A 313 6.46 0.26 17.03
C ALA A 313 6.88 -0.90 17.94
N GLU A 314 5.92 -1.45 18.67
CA GLU A 314 6.11 -2.70 19.40
C GLU A 314 5.87 -3.86 18.43
N LEU A 315 6.95 -4.56 18.04
CA LEU A 315 6.90 -5.66 17.08
C LEU A 315 6.87 -7.01 17.79
N VAL A 316 5.84 -7.79 17.52
CA VAL A 316 5.64 -9.14 18.11
C VAL A 316 5.75 -10.22 17.04
N PRO A 317 6.04 -11.49 17.41
CA PRO A 317 6.03 -12.59 16.48
C PRO A 317 4.67 -12.73 15.75
N ASP A 318 4.70 -13.21 14.50
CA ASP A 318 3.47 -13.46 13.74
C ASP A 318 2.64 -14.57 14.38
N GLN A 319 1.32 -14.38 14.40
CA GLN A 319 0.32 -15.33 14.92
C GLN A 319 0.53 -15.73 16.40
N ASP A 320 1.32 -14.98 17.16
CA ASP A 320 1.53 -15.19 18.58
C ASP A 320 0.54 -14.33 19.39
N VAL A 321 -0.57 -14.96 19.78
CA VAL A 321 -1.65 -14.31 20.57
C VAL A 321 -1.13 -13.82 21.91
N ASP A 322 -0.30 -14.62 22.61
CA ASP A 322 0.19 -14.28 23.95
C ASP A 322 1.17 -13.11 23.90
N ALA A 323 2.09 -13.12 22.93
CA ALA A 323 3.02 -12.02 22.71
C ALA A 323 2.27 -10.73 22.35
N PHE A 324 1.26 -10.81 21.47
CA PHE A 324 0.44 -9.66 21.08
C PHE A 324 -0.36 -9.11 22.24
N THR A 325 -1.03 -9.99 22.98
CA THR A 325 -1.78 -9.66 24.19
C THR A 325 -0.89 -8.97 25.23
N GLY A 326 0.26 -9.57 25.52
CA GLY A 326 1.21 -9.03 26.47
C GLY A 326 1.79 -7.67 26.07
N ALA A 327 2.05 -7.46 24.76
CA ALA A 327 2.52 -6.17 24.25
C ALA A 327 1.49 -5.06 24.48
N VAL A 328 0.21 -5.32 24.20
CA VAL A 328 -0.88 -4.36 24.45
C VAL A 328 -0.98 -4.04 25.95
N ILE A 329 -0.97 -5.07 26.82
CA ILE A 329 -1.07 -4.88 28.27
C ILE A 329 0.11 -4.03 28.80
N ARG A 330 1.34 -4.35 28.39
CA ARG A 330 2.52 -3.58 28.79
C ARG A 330 2.41 -2.12 28.37
N LEU A 331 2.04 -1.86 27.11
CA LEU A 331 1.93 -0.48 26.62
C LEU A 331 0.80 0.30 27.30
N LEU A 332 -0.31 -0.33 27.63
CA LEU A 332 -1.38 0.34 28.38
C LEU A 332 -0.92 0.73 29.79
N GLY A 333 -0.09 -0.10 30.43
CA GLY A 333 0.48 0.16 31.76
C GLY A 333 1.70 1.08 31.76
N ASP A 334 2.29 1.42 30.60
CA ASP A 334 3.53 2.19 30.51
C ASP A 334 3.35 3.48 29.67
N PRO A 335 2.92 4.59 30.29
CA PRO A 335 2.77 5.88 29.61
C PRO A 335 4.09 6.43 29.04
N GLU A 336 5.22 6.19 29.72
CA GLU A 336 6.53 6.68 29.26
C GLU A 336 6.94 5.98 27.96
N ARG A 337 6.75 4.67 27.89
CA ARG A 337 7.01 3.90 26.66
C ARG A 337 6.10 4.35 25.51
N ARG A 338 4.81 4.61 25.79
CA ARG A 338 3.91 5.15 24.77
C ARG A 338 4.39 6.50 24.23
N GLU A 339 4.82 7.42 25.11
CA GLU A 339 5.34 8.73 24.65
C GLU A 339 6.64 8.56 23.85
N ALA A 340 7.54 7.70 24.28
CA ALA A 340 8.74 7.38 23.54
C ALA A 340 8.42 6.85 22.12
N LEU A 341 7.43 5.96 22.00
CA LEU A 341 6.99 5.45 20.67
C LEU A 341 6.36 6.54 19.79
N ARG A 342 5.62 7.50 20.36
CA ARG A 342 5.09 8.67 19.62
C ARG A 342 6.20 9.50 19.01
N ASP A 343 7.25 9.79 19.79
CA ASP A 343 8.39 10.56 19.32
C ASP A 343 9.23 9.79 18.29
N MET A 344 9.44 8.50 18.51
CA MET A 344 10.11 7.63 17.55
C MET A 344 9.29 7.52 16.25
N GLY A 345 7.96 7.43 16.33
CA GLY A 345 7.06 7.41 15.19
C GLY A 345 7.19 8.66 14.32
N THR A 346 7.23 9.83 14.94
CA THR A 346 7.43 11.10 14.24
C THR A 346 8.77 11.13 13.49
N ARG A 347 9.84 10.68 14.15
CA ARG A 347 11.18 10.61 13.52
C ARG A 347 11.21 9.59 12.37
N GLN A 348 10.62 8.42 12.58
CA GLN A 348 10.56 7.39 11.54
C GLN A 348 9.76 7.86 10.33
N ALA A 349 8.60 8.47 10.54
CA ALA A 349 7.77 9.01 9.45
C ALA A 349 8.48 10.08 8.61
N ALA A 350 9.39 10.86 9.22
CA ALA A 350 10.19 11.84 8.52
C ALA A 350 11.26 11.23 7.58
N THR A 351 11.59 9.94 7.74
CA THR A 351 12.54 9.23 6.87
C THR A 351 11.90 8.63 5.62
N TRP A 352 10.58 8.57 5.57
CA TRP A 352 9.90 7.96 4.43
C TRP A 352 9.96 8.84 3.19
N PRO A 353 9.98 8.22 2.00
CA PRO A 353 9.97 8.98 0.76
C PRO A 353 8.70 9.81 0.63
N THR A 354 8.84 10.98 0.04
CA THR A 354 7.74 11.84 -0.37
C THR A 354 7.15 11.39 -1.72
N GLU A 355 6.00 11.96 -2.10
CA GLU A 355 5.43 11.74 -3.44
C GLU A 355 6.40 12.22 -4.53
N ASP A 356 7.10 13.33 -4.30
CA ASP A 356 8.11 13.85 -5.21
C ASP A 356 9.31 12.90 -5.35
N ASP A 357 9.78 12.29 -4.26
CA ASP A 357 10.85 11.28 -4.30
C ASP A 357 10.41 10.04 -5.10
N THR A 358 9.17 9.61 -4.93
CA THR A 358 8.57 8.52 -5.70
C THR A 358 8.60 8.83 -7.20
N VAL A 359 8.13 10.01 -7.58
CA VAL A 359 8.07 10.43 -8.98
C VAL A 359 9.47 10.61 -9.56
N ALA A 360 10.40 11.21 -8.80
CA ALA A 360 11.77 11.41 -9.21
C ALA A 360 12.50 10.08 -9.48
N GLN A 361 12.34 9.09 -8.59
CA GLN A 361 12.91 7.76 -8.79
C GLN A 361 12.34 7.08 -10.04
N VAL A 362 11.01 7.12 -10.21
CA VAL A 362 10.36 6.48 -11.37
C VAL A 362 10.77 7.17 -12.67
N LEU A 363 10.85 8.49 -12.70
CA LEU A 363 11.34 9.22 -13.88
C LEU A 363 12.80 8.89 -14.19
N SER A 364 13.65 8.76 -13.18
CA SER A 364 15.04 8.34 -13.39
C SER A 364 15.13 6.97 -14.08
N VAL A 365 14.27 6.01 -13.64
CA VAL A 365 14.17 4.69 -14.30
C VAL A 365 13.66 4.82 -15.74
N TYR A 366 12.65 5.66 -15.99
CA TYR A 366 12.11 5.86 -17.33
C TYR A 366 13.13 6.47 -18.26
N ASP A 367 13.84 7.50 -17.83
CA ASP A 367 14.91 8.14 -18.57
C ASP A 367 16.03 7.17 -18.94
N GLU A 368 16.43 6.31 -18.01
CA GLU A 368 17.45 5.28 -18.25
C GLU A 368 17.02 4.30 -19.36
N LEU A 369 15.74 3.98 -19.42
CA LEU A 369 15.20 2.99 -20.36
C LEU A 369 14.82 3.56 -21.74
N THR A 370 14.56 4.86 -21.82
CA THR A 370 14.08 5.51 -23.05
C THR A 370 15.14 6.37 -23.74
N ARG A 371 16.27 6.66 -23.09
CA ARG A 371 17.39 7.35 -23.73
C ARG A 371 17.99 6.47 -24.84
N PRO A 372 18.25 7.03 -26.04
CA PRO A 372 19.00 6.31 -27.07
C PRO A 372 20.38 5.90 -26.49
N ARG A 373 20.70 4.62 -26.55
CA ARG A 373 22.05 4.19 -26.21
C ARG A 373 23.01 4.85 -27.20
N PRO A 374 24.12 5.47 -26.74
CA PRO A 374 25.13 5.93 -27.67
C PRO A 374 25.60 4.73 -28.51
N LEU A 375 25.63 4.89 -29.82
CA LEU A 375 26.19 3.90 -30.73
C LEU A 375 27.69 3.77 -30.35
N THR A 376 28.03 2.65 -29.72
CA THR A 376 29.42 2.25 -29.49
C THR A 376 30.00 1.60 -30.73
#